data_559662e3dbfdeae0f79270bec9b594c3
#
_entry.id   559662e3dbfdeae0f79270bec9b594c3
#
_cell.length_a   1.000
_cell.length_b   1.000
_cell.length_c   1.000
_cell.angle_alpha   90.00
_cell.angle_beta   90.00
_cell.angle_gamma   90.00
#
_symmetry.space_group_name_H-M   'P 1'
#
loop_
_entity.id
_entity.type
_entity.pdbx_description
1 polymer ?
#
loop_
_entity_poly.entity_id
_entity_poly.type
_entity_poly.pdbx_seq_one_letter_code
_entity_poly.pdbx_strand_id
1 'polypeptide(L)'
;MHPNQRIFNSLDGTDFRCNEHESFPKNKRWYSHKFNGPALRYEVALSIKNGDIFWAYEGVRAGEYNDLELARLCYIHKVDANEKTVADSGYKDELFFINAPSFSKYDATDPSQYALKRIMTRHETVNERLKNYAVLSEVFRRPAHEHPKIFKACVNLVQLAIENGEPLAK
;
A
#
# COMPACT_ATOMS: atom_id res chain seq x y z
N MET A 1 16.26 1.68 19.85
CA MET A 1 14.86 1.21 19.93
C MET A 1 14.41 1.29 21.38
N HIS A 2 13.25 1.84 21.64
CA HIS A 2 12.64 1.78 22.99
C HIS A 2 12.35 0.31 23.31
N PRO A 3 12.65 -0.20 24.52
CA PRO A 3 12.58 -1.65 24.85
C PRO A 3 11.18 -2.28 24.75
N ASN A 4 10.14 -1.49 24.51
CA ASN A 4 8.75 -1.95 24.38
C ASN A 4 8.12 -1.73 22.99
N GLN A 5 8.89 -1.33 21.96
CA GLN A 5 8.33 -1.17 20.62
C GLN A 5 8.12 -2.53 19.94
N ARG A 6 6.90 -2.75 19.45
CA ARG A 6 6.49 -3.97 18.74
C ARG A 6 6.33 -3.69 17.25
N ILE A 7 6.59 -4.69 16.43
CA ILE A 7 6.47 -4.63 14.97
C ILE A 7 5.59 -5.80 14.54
N PHE A 8 4.36 -5.52 14.12
CA PHE A 8 3.42 -6.56 13.72
C PHE A 8 2.93 -6.39 12.28
N ASN A 9 3.06 -5.19 11.72
CA ASN A 9 2.42 -4.81 10.48
C ASN A 9 3.39 -4.18 9.49
N SER A 10 3.04 -4.27 8.23
CA SER A 10 3.67 -3.51 7.15
C SER A 10 2.62 -2.76 6.33
N LEU A 11 3.01 -1.63 5.72
CA LEU A 11 2.15 -0.75 4.95
C LEU A 11 2.79 -0.39 3.62
N ASP A 12 2.00 -0.35 2.56
CA ASP A 12 2.43 0.14 1.25
C ASP A 12 1.29 0.82 0.48
N GLY A 13 1.65 1.83 -0.31
CA GLY A 13 0.75 2.57 -1.17
C GLY A 13 0.71 2.00 -2.60
N THR A 14 -0.49 1.89 -3.16
CA THR A 14 -0.68 1.46 -4.54
C THR A 14 -1.63 2.39 -5.28
N ASP A 15 -1.26 2.71 -6.53
CA ASP A 15 -2.09 3.55 -7.40
C ASP A 15 -2.75 2.69 -8.49
N PHE A 16 -3.99 3.04 -8.86
CA PHE A 16 -4.72 2.44 -9.98
C PHE A 16 -5.20 3.52 -10.93
N ARG A 17 -4.98 3.31 -12.23
CA ARG A 17 -5.33 4.28 -13.27
C ARG A 17 -6.84 4.46 -13.38
N CYS A 18 -7.28 5.70 -13.54
CA CYS A 18 -8.68 6.02 -13.79
C CYS A 18 -8.79 7.17 -14.82
N ASN A 19 -9.99 7.33 -15.39
CA ASN A 19 -10.29 8.53 -16.14
C ASN A 19 -10.56 9.69 -15.18
N GLU A 20 -10.01 10.85 -15.51
CA GLU A 20 -10.39 12.13 -14.91
C GLU A 20 -11.66 12.64 -15.60
N HIS A 21 -12.80 12.51 -14.93
CA HIS A 21 -14.09 12.69 -15.58
C HIS A 21 -14.53 14.14 -15.80
N GLU A 22 -13.94 15.16 -15.21
CA GLU A 22 -14.65 16.46 -15.14
C GLU A 22 -13.76 17.71 -15.12
N SER A 23 -12.50 17.68 -15.46
CA SER A 23 -11.72 18.91 -15.36
C SER A 23 -10.96 19.28 -16.62
N PHE A 24 -11.36 20.40 -17.19
CA PHE A 24 -10.50 21.17 -18.06
C PHE A 24 -10.27 22.55 -17.41
N PRO A 25 -9.03 22.97 -17.10
CA PRO A 25 -7.77 22.21 -17.31
C PRO A 25 -7.60 21.00 -16.34
N LYS A 26 -6.79 20.01 -16.76
CA LYS A 26 -6.51 18.80 -15.99
C LYS A 26 -6.14 19.11 -14.54
N ASN A 27 -6.82 18.48 -13.59
CA ASN A 27 -6.63 18.73 -12.18
C ASN A 27 -5.45 17.92 -11.63
N LYS A 28 -4.39 18.62 -11.16
CA LYS A 28 -3.18 18.00 -10.58
C LYS A 28 -3.47 17.06 -9.40
N ARG A 29 -4.61 17.19 -8.73
CA ARG A 29 -5.02 16.31 -7.63
C ARG A 29 -5.19 14.84 -8.06
N TRP A 30 -5.44 14.58 -9.35
CA TRP A 30 -5.54 13.22 -9.89
C TRP A 30 -4.20 12.64 -10.30
N TYR A 31 -3.14 13.44 -10.42
CA TYR A 31 -1.91 13.04 -11.05
C TYR A 31 -1.10 12.06 -10.19
N SER A 32 -0.85 10.88 -10.76
CA SER A 32 0.11 9.91 -10.23
C SER A 32 1.42 10.00 -11.00
N HIS A 33 2.53 10.20 -10.29
CA HIS A 33 3.88 10.13 -10.88
C HIS A 33 4.21 8.72 -11.38
N LYS A 34 3.60 7.68 -10.80
CA LYS A 34 3.78 6.27 -11.18
C LYS A 34 3.30 5.97 -12.59
N PHE A 35 2.22 6.65 -13.01
CA PHE A 35 1.57 6.43 -14.31
C PHE A 35 1.66 7.61 -15.27
N ASN A 36 2.23 8.73 -14.86
CA ASN A 36 2.20 10.00 -15.59
C ASN A 36 0.79 10.40 -16.04
N GLY A 37 -0.20 10.19 -15.19
CA GLY A 37 -1.60 10.43 -15.52
C GLY A 37 -2.55 10.25 -14.32
N PRO A 38 -3.88 10.38 -14.56
CA PRO A 38 -4.87 10.27 -13.50
C PRO A 38 -4.90 8.89 -12.86
N ALA A 39 -4.94 8.87 -11.51
CA ALA A 39 -5.07 7.64 -10.75
C ALA A 39 -5.74 7.89 -9.38
N LEU A 40 -6.18 6.81 -8.78
CA LEU A 40 -6.61 6.72 -7.39
C LEU A 40 -5.53 5.99 -6.59
N ARG A 41 -5.20 6.53 -5.42
CA ARG A 41 -4.23 5.97 -4.47
C ARG A 41 -4.94 5.23 -3.35
N TYR A 42 -4.42 4.07 -3.02
CA TYR A 42 -4.86 3.20 -1.95
C TYR A 42 -3.69 2.84 -1.06
N GLU A 43 -3.96 2.50 0.18
CA GLU A 43 -2.99 1.89 1.09
C GLU A 43 -3.49 0.54 1.55
N VAL A 44 -2.57 -0.42 1.66
CA VAL A 44 -2.83 -1.78 2.12
C VAL A 44 -1.88 -2.10 3.25
N ALA A 45 -2.41 -2.63 4.35
CA ALA A 45 -1.61 -3.09 5.49
C ALA A 45 -1.70 -4.61 5.64
N LEU A 46 -0.53 -5.22 5.84
CA LEU A 46 -0.36 -6.66 5.98
C LEU A 46 0.16 -7.01 7.37
N SER A 47 -0.35 -8.11 7.93
CA SER A 47 0.24 -8.74 9.10
C SER A 47 1.59 -9.37 8.74
N ILE A 48 2.64 -9.05 9.49
CA ILE A 48 3.98 -9.65 9.28
C ILE A 48 3.95 -11.14 9.58
N LYS A 49 3.13 -11.58 10.53
CA LYS A 49 3.11 -12.97 10.99
C LYS A 49 2.65 -13.94 9.90
N ASN A 50 1.56 -13.64 9.23
CA ASN A 50 0.88 -14.56 8.31
C ASN A 50 0.67 -13.98 6.91
N GLY A 51 0.90 -12.67 6.70
CA GLY A 51 0.70 -12.01 5.42
C GLY A 51 -0.75 -11.62 5.14
N ASP A 52 -1.66 -11.76 6.11
CA ASP A 52 -3.07 -11.37 5.94
C ASP A 52 -3.21 -9.88 5.70
N ILE A 53 -4.10 -9.53 4.78
CA ILE A 53 -4.52 -8.15 4.56
C ILE A 53 -5.54 -7.81 5.64
N PHE A 54 -5.14 -7.09 6.67
CA PHE A 54 -6.06 -6.72 7.76
C PHE A 54 -6.66 -5.32 7.61
N TRP A 55 -6.09 -4.49 6.74
CA TRP A 55 -6.60 -3.15 6.46
C TRP A 55 -6.30 -2.72 5.03
N ALA A 56 -7.26 -2.04 4.43
CA ALA A 56 -7.12 -1.40 3.12
C ALA A 56 -7.93 -0.10 3.10
N TYR A 57 -7.32 0.99 2.71
CA TYR A 57 -7.96 2.31 2.65
C TYR A 57 -8.81 2.46 1.38
N GLU A 58 -9.89 3.22 1.48
CA GLU A 58 -10.91 3.34 0.43
C GLU A 58 -10.47 4.15 -0.81
N GLY A 59 -9.28 4.70 -0.80
CA GLY A 59 -8.69 5.40 -1.93
C GLY A 59 -8.99 6.91 -1.98
N VAL A 60 -8.00 7.64 -2.46
CA VAL A 60 -8.04 9.08 -2.72
C VAL A 60 -7.46 9.38 -4.10
N ARG A 61 -7.62 10.60 -4.59
CA ARG A 61 -6.92 11.05 -5.80
C ARG A 61 -5.42 11.03 -5.57
N ALA A 62 -4.65 10.41 -6.47
CA ALA A 62 -3.23 10.10 -6.26
C ALA A 62 -2.33 11.32 -6.02
N GLY A 63 -2.69 12.50 -6.54
CA GLY A 63 -1.96 13.74 -6.34
C GLY A 63 -2.46 14.59 -5.16
N GLU A 64 -3.41 14.11 -4.36
CA GLU A 64 -4.01 14.86 -3.26
C GLU A 64 -3.19 14.73 -1.97
N TYR A 65 -2.65 13.56 -1.71
CA TYR A 65 -1.80 13.25 -0.56
C TYR A 65 -0.60 12.42 -1.01
N ASN A 66 0.57 12.64 -0.41
CA ASN A 66 1.65 11.67 -0.49
C ASN A 66 1.40 10.49 0.46
N ASP A 67 2.19 9.41 0.34
CA ASP A 67 1.98 8.18 1.10
C ASP A 67 2.03 8.42 2.62
N LEU A 68 2.99 9.22 3.11
CA LEU A 68 3.10 9.54 4.53
C LEU A 68 1.93 10.39 5.05
N GLU A 69 1.49 11.38 4.26
CA GLU A 69 0.33 12.21 4.63
C GLU A 69 -0.93 11.37 4.72
N LEU A 70 -1.14 10.47 3.77
CA LEU A 70 -2.28 9.56 3.75
C LEU A 70 -2.25 8.62 4.95
N ALA A 71 -1.11 7.99 5.24
CA ALA A 71 -0.94 7.12 6.39
C ALA A 71 -1.20 7.84 7.72
N ARG A 72 -0.73 9.07 7.88
CA ARG A 72 -1.00 9.89 9.06
C ARG A 72 -2.48 10.23 9.24
N LEU A 73 -3.19 10.43 8.12
CA LEU A 73 -4.61 10.77 8.13
C LEU A 73 -5.49 9.57 8.54
N CYS A 74 -5.17 8.37 8.08
CA CYS A 74 -6.11 7.25 8.17
C CYS A 74 -5.56 5.96 8.79
N TYR A 75 -4.24 5.69 8.71
CA TYR A 75 -3.67 4.41 9.15
C TYR A 75 -3.13 4.44 10.58
N ILE A 76 -2.37 5.47 10.99
CA ILE A 76 -1.71 5.50 12.31
C ILE A 76 -2.68 5.35 13.50
N HIS A 77 -3.95 5.69 13.28
CA HIS A 77 -5.03 5.54 14.27
C HIS A 77 -5.60 4.11 14.37
N LYS A 78 -5.10 3.19 13.53
CA LYS A 78 -5.54 1.78 13.47
C LYS A 78 -4.60 0.82 14.15
N VAL A 79 -3.42 1.31 14.55
CA VAL A 79 -2.38 0.54 15.22
C VAL A 79 -2.13 1.09 16.63
N ASP A 80 -1.60 0.26 17.52
CA ASP A 80 -1.33 0.67 18.90
C ASP A 80 -0.20 1.72 18.96
N ALA A 81 -0.27 2.62 19.94
CA ALA A 81 0.71 3.70 20.13
C ALA A 81 2.15 3.21 20.33
N ASN A 82 2.34 1.97 20.80
CA ASN A 82 3.64 1.33 21.00
C ASN A 82 4.07 0.46 19.81
N GLU A 83 3.32 0.49 18.73
CA GLU A 83 3.59 -0.31 17.54
C GLU A 83 4.22 0.54 16.45
N LYS A 84 5.24 -0.03 15.78
CA LYS A 84 5.78 0.51 14.53
C LYS A 84 5.44 -0.38 13.36
N THR A 85 5.18 0.25 12.24
CA THR A 85 4.85 -0.40 10.98
C THR A 85 6.07 -0.37 10.05
N VAL A 86 6.35 -1.49 9.39
CA VAL A 86 7.36 -1.52 8.33
C VAL A 86 6.78 -0.90 7.06
N ALA A 87 7.51 0.00 6.44
CA ALA A 87 7.09 0.66 5.20
C ALA A 87 8.31 0.99 4.32
N ASP A 88 8.08 1.42 3.10
CA ASP A 88 9.14 1.86 2.23
C ASP A 88 9.72 3.25 2.62
N SER A 89 10.69 3.74 1.85
CA SER A 89 11.33 5.04 2.11
C SER A 89 10.43 6.25 1.85
N GLY A 90 9.22 6.09 1.37
CA GLY A 90 8.21 7.14 1.23
C GLY A 90 7.60 7.57 2.57
N TYR A 91 7.59 6.65 3.55
CA TYR A 91 7.01 6.85 4.87
C TYR A 91 8.06 7.30 5.90
N LYS A 92 8.67 8.47 5.70
CA LYS A 92 9.74 8.99 6.56
C LYS A 92 9.21 9.61 7.86
N ASP A 93 8.87 8.77 8.81
CA ASP A 93 8.47 9.17 10.16
C ASP A 93 8.90 8.10 11.16
N GLU A 94 10.02 8.33 11.83
CA GLU A 94 10.62 7.39 12.78
C GLU A 94 9.75 7.11 14.02
N LEU A 95 8.73 7.92 14.28
CA LEU A 95 7.80 7.69 15.38
C LEU A 95 6.90 6.48 15.08
N PHE A 96 6.39 6.37 13.86
CA PHE A 96 5.40 5.39 13.46
C PHE A 96 5.94 4.28 12.54
N PHE A 97 7.03 4.57 11.79
CA PHE A 97 7.51 3.66 10.76
C PHE A 97 8.95 3.22 10.95
N ILE A 98 9.24 2.01 10.45
CA ILE A 98 10.57 1.48 10.21
C ILE A 98 10.72 1.32 8.71
N ASN A 99 11.64 2.09 8.10
CA ASN A 99 11.77 2.09 6.66
C ASN A 99 12.65 0.94 6.18
N ALA A 100 12.11 0.15 5.25
CA ALA A 100 12.90 -0.80 4.48
C ALA A 100 13.87 -0.03 3.56
N PRO A 101 15.10 -0.52 3.35
CA PRO A 101 16.07 0.14 2.50
C PRO A 101 15.58 0.18 1.04
N SER A 102 15.84 1.30 0.36
CA SER A 102 15.65 1.38 -1.09
C SER A 102 16.63 0.44 -1.80
N PHE A 103 16.30 0.03 -3.03
CA PHE A 103 17.13 -0.88 -3.82
C PHE A 103 18.60 -0.45 -3.92
N SER A 104 18.84 0.86 -4.07
CA SER A 104 20.21 1.42 -4.17
C SER A 104 21.01 1.42 -2.86
N LYS A 105 20.35 1.21 -1.72
CA LYS A 105 20.96 1.21 -0.37
C LYS A 105 20.87 -0.14 0.31
N TYR A 106 20.33 -1.14 -0.38
CA TYR A 106 20.11 -2.47 0.18
C TYR A 106 21.43 -3.24 0.28
N ASP A 107 21.73 -3.71 1.50
CA ASP A 107 22.83 -4.63 1.77
C ASP A 107 22.26 -6.01 2.12
N ALA A 108 22.42 -6.96 1.22
CA ALA A 108 21.95 -8.34 1.40
C ALA A 108 22.68 -9.11 2.51
N THR A 109 23.83 -8.62 2.95
CA THR A 109 24.63 -9.24 4.04
C THR A 109 24.16 -8.79 5.42
N ASP A 110 23.36 -7.71 5.50
CA ASP A 110 22.75 -7.26 6.74
C ASP A 110 21.41 -8.00 6.99
N PRO A 111 21.33 -8.89 8.00
CA PRO A 111 20.13 -9.67 8.26
C PRO A 111 18.88 -8.81 8.55
N SER A 112 19.07 -7.62 9.13
CA SER A 112 17.96 -6.71 9.46
C SER A 112 17.36 -6.10 8.20
N GLN A 113 18.21 -5.66 7.27
CA GLN A 113 17.75 -5.14 5.98
C GLN A 113 17.13 -6.24 5.12
N TYR A 114 17.69 -7.44 5.15
CA TYR A 114 17.10 -8.60 4.47
C TYR A 114 15.68 -8.90 4.98
N ALA A 115 15.48 -8.91 6.31
CA ALA A 115 14.17 -9.15 6.91
C ALA A 115 13.15 -8.06 6.50
N LEU A 116 13.53 -6.78 6.57
CA LEU A 116 12.66 -5.67 6.15
C LEU A 116 12.30 -5.77 4.66
N LYS A 117 13.26 -6.10 3.80
CA LYS A 117 13.01 -6.26 2.37
C LYS A 117 12.05 -7.42 2.08
N ARG A 118 12.21 -8.55 2.76
CA ARG A 118 11.26 -9.69 2.64
C ARG A 118 9.84 -9.32 3.04
N ILE A 119 9.68 -8.54 4.11
CA ILE A 119 8.36 -8.05 4.52
C ILE A 119 7.73 -7.23 3.40
N MET A 120 8.48 -6.31 2.78
CA MET A 120 7.98 -5.46 1.71
C MET A 120 7.71 -6.21 0.41
N THR A 121 8.44 -7.30 0.11
CA THR A 121 8.16 -8.14 -1.07
C THR A 121 6.75 -8.76 -1.06
N ARG A 122 6.16 -8.96 0.13
CA ARG A 122 4.76 -9.41 0.23
C ARG A 122 3.78 -8.39 -0.35
N HIS A 123 4.04 -7.10 -0.19
CA HIS A 123 3.23 -6.05 -0.82
C HIS A 123 3.33 -6.09 -2.34
N GLU A 124 4.52 -6.36 -2.90
CA GLU A 124 4.69 -6.56 -4.35
C GLU A 124 3.77 -7.71 -4.83
N THR A 125 3.75 -8.84 -4.11
CA THR A 125 2.87 -9.98 -4.42
C THR A 125 1.38 -9.62 -4.32
N VAL A 126 0.96 -8.89 -3.27
CA VAL A 126 -0.44 -8.43 -3.15
C VAL A 126 -0.80 -7.50 -4.30
N ASN A 127 0.07 -6.55 -4.64
CA ASN A 127 -0.14 -5.61 -5.73
C ASN A 127 -0.22 -6.32 -7.10
N GLU A 128 0.58 -7.36 -7.33
CA GLU A 128 0.49 -8.21 -8.53
C GLU A 128 -0.85 -8.95 -8.58
N ARG A 129 -1.27 -9.58 -7.48
CA ARG A 129 -2.58 -10.28 -7.41
C ARG A 129 -3.75 -9.33 -7.64
N LEU A 130 -3.73 -8.14 -7.07
CA LEU A 130 -4.74 -7.11 -7.33
C LEU A 130 -4.78 -6.72 -8.81
N LYS A 131 -3.63 -6.60 -9.47
CA LYS A 131 -3.52 -6.27 -10.90
C LYS A 131 -3.88 -7.43 -11.84
N ASN A 132 -4.06 -8.66 -11.35
CA ASN A 132 -4.64 -9.74 -12.13
C ASN A 132 -6.12 -9.51 -12.46
N TYR A 133 -6.80 -8.65 -11.69
CA TYR A 133 -8.15 -8.20 -12.03
C TYR A 133 -8.07 -7.07 -13.07
N ALA A 134 -8.59 -7.29 -14.27
CA ALA A 134 -8.57 -6.32 -15.38
C ALA A 134 -9.11 -4.93 -14.95
N VAL A 135 -10.12 -4.90 -14.08
CA VAL A 135 -10.71 -3.67 -13.55
C VAL A 135 -9.73 -2.82 -12.73
N LEU A 136 -8.66 -3.41 -12.19
CA LEU A 136 -7.60 -2.72 -11.45
C LEU A 136 -6.32 -2.53 -12.28
N SER A 137 -6.05 -3.39 -13.28
CA SER A 137 -4.86 -3.27 -14.12
C SER A 137 -5.04 -2.28 -15.29
N GLU A 138 -6.26 -2.14 -15.79
CA GLU A 138 -6.59 -1.22 -16.87
C GLU A 138 -7.01 0.16 -16.36
N VAL A 139 -7.23 1.10 -17.31
CA VAL A 139 -7.77 2.41 -16.97
C VAL A 139 -9.25 2.28 -16.59
N PHE A 140 -9.57 2.57 -15.36
CA PHE A 140 -10.96 2.56 -14.88
C PHE A 140 -11.76 3.71 -15.52
N ARG A 141 -12.79 3.37 -16.29
CA ARG A 141 -13.55 4.31 -17.12
C ARG A 141 -14.92 4.69 -16.56
N ARG A 142 -15.33 4.04 -15.47
CA ARG A 142 -16.58 4.36 -14.76
C ARG A 142 -16.37 5.51 -13.78
N PRO A 143 -17.42 6.08 -13.19
CA PRO A 143 -17.29 7.13 -12.17
C PRO A 143 -16.34 6.73 -11.04
N ALA A 144 -15.40 7.59 -10.70
CA ALA A 144 -14.32 7.30 -9.75
C ALA A 144 -14.82 6.85 -8.36
N HIS A 145 -16.01 7.31 -7.93
CA HIS A 145 -16.61 6.94 -6.66
C HIS A 145 -17.04 5.46 -6.58
N GLU A 146 -17.11 4.76 -7.70
CA GLU A 146 -17.41 3.33 -7.73
C GLU A 146 -16.15 2.47 -7.51
N HIS A 147 -14.97 3.00 -7.83
CA HIS A 147 -13.72 2.27 -7.78
C HIS A 147 -13.37 1.73 -6.38
N PRO A 148 -13.59 2.46 -5.25
CA PRO A 148 -13.31 1.96 -3.91
C PRO A 148 -14.05 0.67 -3.56
N LYS A 149 -15.31 0.54 -3.98
CA LYS A 149 -16.11 -0.68 -3.75
C LYS A 149 -15.54 -1.87 -4.51
N ILE A 150 -15.11 -1.65 -5.75
CA ILE A 150 -14.50 -2.67 -6.60
C ILE A 150 -13.13 -3.07 -6.04
N PHE A 151 -12.31 -2.09 -5.66
CA PHE A 151 -11.02 -2.35 -5.02
C PHE A 151 -11.19 -3.21 -3.77
N LYS A 152 -12.13 -2.86 -2.88
CA LYS A 152 -12.42 -3.64 -1.68
C LYS A 152 -12.86 -5.07 -1.98
N ALA A 153 -13.67 -5.27 -3.02
CA ALA A 153 -14.05 -6.61 -3.47
C ALA A 153 -12.83 -7.41 -3.94
N CYS A 154 -11.94 -6.82 -4.73
CA CYS A 154 -10.69 -7.47 -5.17
C CYS A 154 -9.76 -7.78 -3.99
N VAL A 155 -9.62 -6.87 -3.03
CA VAL A 155 -8.85 -7.10 -1.79
C VAL A 155 -9.40 -8.31 -1.02
N ASN A 156 -10.72 -8.42 -0.85
CA ASN A 156 -11.34 -9.55 -0.17
C ASN A 156 -11.09 -10.87 -0.92
N LEU A 157 -11.11 -10.87 -2.25
CA LEU A 157 -10.80 -12.05 -3.05
C LEU A 157 -9.33 -12.46 -2.93
N VAL A 158 -8.41 -11.50 -2.89
CA VAL A 158 -6.97 -11.77 -2.65
C VAL A 158 -6.77 -12.33 -1.24
N GLN A 159 -7.43 -11.76 -0.22
CA GLN A 159 -7.36 -12.28 1.15
C GLN A 159 -7.92 -13.71 1.23
N LEU A 160 -9.04 -13.98 0.60
CA LEU A 160 -9.63 -15.31 0.54
C LEU A 160 -8.69 -16.35 -0.11
N ALA A 161 -7.96 -15.96 -1.16
CA ALA A 161 -6.95 -16.82 -1.79
C ALA A 161 -5.79 -17.10 -0.83
N ILE A 162 -5.32 -16.09 -0.07
CA ILE A 162 -4.27 -16.27 0.96
C ILE A 162 -4.72 -17.29 2.02
N GLU A 163 -5.94 -17.18 2.50
CA GLU A 163 -6.52 -18.07 3.51
C GLU A 163 -6.74 -19.51 2.99
N ASN A 164 -6.96 -19.68 1.69
CA ASN A 164 -7.25 -20.97 1.07
C ASN A 164 -6.04 -21.62 0.37
N GLY A 165 -4.84 -21.35 0.81
CA GLY A 165 -3.66 -22.10 0.41
C GLY A 165 -2.79 -21.42 -0.65
N GLU A 166 -3.03 -20.16 -0.97
CA GLU A 166 -2.15 -19.34 -1.79
C GLU A 166 -1.42 -18.28 -0.95
N PRO A 167 -0.56 -18.66 0.00
CA PRO A 167 0.10 -17.70 0.89
C PRO A 167 0.99 -16.73 0.09
N LEU A 168 1.24 -15.56 0.66
CA LEU A 168 2.25 -14.64 0.14
C LEU A 168 3.63 -15.29 0.28
N ALA A 169 4.57 -14.91 -0.60
CA ALA A 169 5.95 -15.41 -0.54
C ALA A 169 6.53 -15.30 0.87
N LYS A 170 7.17 -16.41 1.30
CA LYS A 170 7.80 -16.51 2.65
C LYS A 170 9.06 -15.68 2.74
#